data_df0a1ca7684d641cfdc669fd1ea21798
#
_entry.id   df0a1ca7684d641cfdc669fd1ea21798
#
_cell.length_a   1.000
_cell.length_b   1.000
_cell.length_c   1.000
_cell.angle_alpha   90.00
_cell.angle_beta   90.00
_cell.angle_gamma   90.00
#
_symmetry.space_group_name_H-M   'P 1'
#
loop_
_entity.id
_entity.type
_entity.pdbx_description
1 polymer ?
#
loop_
_entity_poly.entity_id
_entity_poly.type
_entity_poly.pdbx_seq_one_letter_code
_entity_poly.pdbx_strand_id
1 'polypeptide(L)'
;VRSAHQHIEIGEHPLFGRVFRLDGRIMSAEADAFIQHEVMVHPMAMAHGSPASALVIGGGDGGSARELLRLPGMREVVVAELDAEVVRLARRWLPRIHHGAFDDPRVTLEIGDGLAVMEALRDSGRRFDLLVFDLTEADDGSPAAALFGARGLQAAHDCLAPGGAMSLHLGPPFHRPDTARLLWRRLGDHFRLVQPMTVAIPVYGALWAIAVASDTLDVRAADPAMLAARLADWQLDGALRCYHAGLHAALFALPRHLQPLFDGGATSA
;
A
#
# COMPACT_ATOMS: atom_id res chain seq x y z
N VAL A 1 1.34 16.98 17.72
CA VAL A 1 2.67 17.55 17.43
C VAL A 1 2.65 18.20 16.05
N ARG A 2 3.30 19.35 15.89
CA ARG A 2 3.50 19.96 14.57
C ARG A 2 4.95 19.77 14.18
N SER A 3 5.18 19.08 13.06
CA SER A 3 6.50 18.92 12.45
C SER A 3 6.78 20.04 11.43
N ALA A 4 7.87 19.92 10.68
CA ALA A 4 8.15 20.81 9.54
C ALA A 4 7.23 20.53 8.35
N HIS A 5 6.58 19.36 8.29
CA HIS A 5 5.81 18.90 7.14
C HIS A 5 4.30 18.93 7.38
N GLN A 6 3.84 18.61 8.61
CA GLN A 6 2.43 18.37 8.88
C GLN A 6 2.07 18.42 10.37
N HIS A 7 0.79 18.43 10.66
CA HIS A 7 0.27 18.30 12.02
C HIS A 7 -0.03 16.81 12.30
N ILE A 8 0.66 16.23 13.28
CA ILE A 8 0.58 14.82 13.66
C ILE A 8 -0.24 14.69 14.93
N GLU A 9 -1.27 13.87 14.91
CA GLU A 9 -2.14 13.59 16.05
C GLU A 9 -2.28 12.10 16.27
N ILE A 10 -2.13 11.66 17.53
CA ILE A 10 -2.48 10.30 17.96
C ILE A 10 -3.39 10.46 19.17
N GLY A 11 -4.63 10.06 19.03
CA GLY A 11 -5.66 10.15 20.07
C GLY A 11 -6.33 8.81 20.31
N GLU A 12 -6.96 8.64 21.48
CA GLU A 12 -7.70 7.43 21.78
C GLU A 12 -9.18 7.57 21.35
N HIS A 13 -9.71 6.48 20.81
CA HIS A 13 -11.11 6.36 20.43
C HIS A 13 -11.71 5.08 21.05
N PRO A 14 -12.91 5.11 21.65
CA PRO A 14 -13.46 3.96 22.37
C PRO A 14 -13.58 2.68 21.54
N LEU A 15 -13.88 2.79 20.25
CA LEU A 15 -14.04 1.66 19.33
C LEU A 15 -12.74 1.29 18.62
N PHE A 16 -11.94 2.30 18.23
CA PHE A 16 -10.80 2.09 17.33
C PHE A 16 -9.45 2.00 18.04
N GLY A 17 -9.39 2.20 19.36
CA GLY A 17 -8.14 2.32 20.08
C GLY A 17 -7.39 3.60 19.70
N ARG A 18 -6.10 3.55 19.53
CA ARG A 18 -5.35 4.72 19.06
C ARG A 18 -5.61 4.96 17.59
N VAL A 19 -5.98 6.21 17.28
CA VAL A 19 -6.21 6.70 15.92
C VAL A 19 -5.11 7.68 15.58
N PHE A 20 -4.43 7.41 14.48
CA PHE A 20 -3.38 8.24 13.92
C PHE A 20 -3.95 9.16 12.83
N ARG A 21 -3.62 10.45 12.92
CA ARG A 21 -4.05 11.48 11.95
C ARG A 21 -2.89 12.34 11.51
N LEU A 22 -2.95 12.76 10.24
CA LEU A 22 -2.07 13.76 9.64
C LEU A 22 -2.94 14.88 9.07
N ASP A 23 -2.71 16.11 9.51
CA ASP A 23 -3.49 17.30 9.15
C ASP A 23 -5.02 17.09 9.29
N GLY A 24 -5.41 16.42 10.39
CA GLY A 24 -6.79 16.09 10.71
C GLY A 24 -7.38 14.88 9.96
N ARG A 25 -6.67 14.30 8.99
CA ARG A 25 -7.11 13.10 8.25
C ARG A 25 -6.69 11.85 8.96
N ILE A 26 -7.59 10.87 9.03
CA ILE A 26 -7.29 9.56 9.62
C ILE A 26 -6.40 8.78 8.65
N MET A 27 -5.25 8.33 9.15
CA MET A 27 -4.30 7.48 8.44
C MET A 27 -4.47 6.02 8.78
N SER A 28 -4.58 5.70 10.07
CA SER A 28 -4.78 4.34 10.55
C SER A 28 -5.34 4.32 11.98
N ALA A 29 -5.86 3.17 12.40
CA ALA A 29 -6.28 2.95 13.77
C ALA A 29 -5.94 1.53 14.23
N GLU A 30 -5.62 1.35 15.52
CA GLU A 30 -5.16 0.06 16.07
C GLU A 30 -6.15 -1.09 15.85
N ALA A 31 -7.46 -0.80 15.87
CA ALA A 31 -8.47 -1.83 15.77
C ALA A 31 -8.58 -2.45 14.38
N ASP A 32 -8.32 -1.70 13.30
CA ASP A 32 -8.62 -2.09 11.92
C ASP A 32 -7.49 -1.83 10.90
N ALA A 33 -6.35 -1.28 11.33
CA ALA A 33 -5.19 -1.04 10.45
C ALA A 33 -4.74 -2.30 9.67
N PHE A 34 -4.96 -3.49 10.24
CA PHE A 34 -4.65 -4.75 9.56
C PHE A 34 -5.43 -4.93 8.26
N ILE A 35 -6.66 -4.42 8.15
CA ILE A 35 -7.48 -4.55 6.94
C ILE A 35 -6.77 -3.86 5.77
N GLN A 36 -6.38 -2.61 5.97
CA GLN A 36 -5.66 -1.82 4.97
C GLN A 36 -4.35 -2.49 4.56
N HIS A 37 -3.48 -2.75 5.54
CA HIS A 37 -2.11 -3.19 5.27
C HIS A 37 -2.07 -4.61 4.69
N GLU A 38 -2.93 -5.52 5.17
CA GLU A 38 -3.04 -6.86 4.59
C GLU A 38 -3.52 -6.82 3.13
N VAL A 39 -4.51 -5.96 2.80
CA VAL A 39 -5.01 -5.85 1.42
C VAL A 39 -4.01 -5.13 0.51
N MET A 40 -3.21 -4.21 1.02
CA MET A 40 -2.15 -3.58 0.23
C MET A 40 -0.99 -4.52 -0.09
N VAL A 41 -0.67 -5.46 0.80
CA VAL A 41 0.53 -6.29 0.67
C VAL A 41 0.23 -7.68 0.13
N HIS A 42 -0.68 -8.41 0.77
CA HIS A 42 -0.81 -9.84 0.51
C HIS A 42 -1.36 -10.23 -0.86
N PRO A 43 -2.34 -9.54 -1.49
CA PRO A 43 -2.81 -9.94 -2.81
C PRO A 43 -1.68 -10.00 -3.84
N MET A 44 -0.84 -8.96 -3.93
CA MET A 44 0.28 -8.94 -4.88
C MET A 44 1.41 -9.88 -4.47
N ALA A 45 1.70 -10.01 -3.16
CA ALA A 45 2.74 -10.92 -2.67
C ALA A 45 2.38 -12.39 -2.95
N MET A 46 1.11 -12.76 -2.73
CA MET A 46 0.60 -14.10 -3.00
C MET A 46 0.62 -14.42 -4.50
N ALA A 47 0.27 -13.49 -5.36
CA ALA A 47 0.34 -13.67 -6.80
C ALA A 47 1.79 -13.77 -7.30
N HIS A 48 2.71 -12.94 -6.79
CA HIS A 48 4.15 -12.97 -7.11
C HIS A 48 4.80 -14.31 -6.73
N GLY A 49 4.54 -14.80 -5.53
CA GLY A 49 4.92 -16.14 -5.09
C GLY A 49 6.27 -16.29 -4.42
N SER A 50 7.21 -15.37 -4.60
CA SER A 50 8.54 -15.41 -3.96
C SER A 50 9.16 -14.02 -3.81
N PRO A 51 8.44 -13.01 -3.31
CA PRO A 51 9.00 -11.67 -3.16
C PRO A 51 10.10 -11.69 -2.08
N ALA A 52 11.22 -11.04 -2.38
CA ALA A 52 12.39 -11.00 -1.52
C ALA A 52 12.80 -9.57 -1.12
N SER A 53 12.33 -8.58 -1.87
CA SER A 53 12.62 -7.16 -1.65
C SER A 53 11.37 -6.30 -1.80
N ALA A 54 11.25 -5.28 -0.97
CA ALA A 54 10.13 -4.36 -1.03
C ALA A 54 10.54 -2.91 -0.75
N LEU A 55 9.85 -1.97 -1.40
CA LEU A 55 9.95 -0.54 -1.16
C LEU A 55 8.58 -0.04 -0.70
N VAL A 56 8.54 0.67 0.42
CA VAL A 56 7.35 1.37 0.92
C VAL A 56 7.61 2.87 0.81
N ILE A 57 6.72 3.59 0.15
CA ILE A 57 6.73 5.05 0.10
C ILE A 57 5.65 5.55 1.05
N GLY A 58 6.04 6.34 2.05
CA GLY A 58 5.24 6.64 3.23
C GLY A 58 5.30 5.49 4.25
N GLY A 59 4.17 5.10 4.81
CA GLY A 59 4.07 3.97 5.74
C GLY A 59 4.76 4.22 7.08
N GLY A 60 4.84 5.47 7.51
CA GLY A 60 5.51 5.87 8.75
C GLY A 60 4.87 5.33 10.03
N ASP A 61 3.68 4.70 9.95
CA ASP A 61 3.08 3.95 11.06
C ASP A 61 3.62 2.51 11.18
N GLY A 62 4.34 2.01 10.14
CA GLY A 62 5.01 0.72 10.09
C GLY A 62 4.10 -0.47 9.78
N GLY A 63 2.82 -0.25 9.48
CA GLY A 63 1.87 -1.32 9.20
C GLY A 63 2.19 -2.11 7.93
N SER A 64 2.50 -1.42 6.83
CA SER A 64 2.91 -2.05 5.58
C SER A 64 4.24 -2.81 5.73
N ALA A 65 5.22 -2.23 6.43
CA ALA A 65 6.49 -2.91 6.72
C ALA A 65 6.27 -4.20 7.53
N ARG A 66 5.39 -4.16 8.54
CA ARG A 66 5.01 -5.34 9.33
C ARG A 66 4.46 -6.45 8.43
N GLU A 67 3.54 -6.16 7.52
CA GLU A 67 2.96 -7.20 6.65
C GLU A 67 3.98 -7.76 5.65
N LEU A 68 4.87 -6.94 5.12
CA LEU A 68 5.97 -7.38 4.26
C LEU A 68 6.93 -8.32 5.00
N LEU A 69 7.27 -8.02 6.25
CA LEU A 69 8.16 -8.84 7.08
C LEU A 69 7.60 -10.22 7.42
N ARG A 70 6.30 -10.44 7.28
CA ARG A 70 5.65 -11.75 7.47
C ARG A 70 5.88 -12.70 6.28
N LEU A 71 6.29 -12.18 5.14
CA LEU A 71 6.57 -12.99 3.96
C LEU A 71 7.88 -13.76 4.17
N PRO A 72 7.88 -15.11 4.08
CA PRO A 72 9.03 -15.92 4.51
C PRO A 72 10.29 -15.69 3.66
N GLY A 73 10.11 -15.28 2.40
CA GLY A 73 11.22 -14.94 1.49
C GLY A 73 11.76 -13.52 1.61
N MET A 74 11.11 -12.66 2.40
CA MET A 74 11.47 -11.23 2.48
C MET A 74 12.82 -11.04 3.15
N ARG A 75 13.76 -10.45 2.43
CA ARG A 75 15.14 -10.18 2.88
C ARG A 75 15.41 -8.71 3.12
N GLU A 76 14.67 -7.85 2.45
CA GLU A 76 14.86 -6.40 2.51
C GLU A 76 13.54 -5.66 2.37
N VAL A 77 13.32 -4.68 3.25
CA VAL A 77 12.22 -3.71 3.17
C VAL A 77 12.82 -2.32 3.35
N VAL A 78 12.74 -1.47 2.33
CA VAL A 78 13.09 -0.06 2.44
C VAL A 78 11.82 0.73 2.68
N VAL A 79 11.80 1.56 3.72
CA VAL A 79 10.69 2.47 4.03
C VAL A 79 11.17 3.90 3.83
N ALA A 80 10.61 4.60 2.86
CA ALA A 80 10.91 6.01 2.56
C ALA A 80 9.81 6.90 3.14
N GLU A 81 10.05 7.44 4.33
CA GLU A 81 9.11 8.32 5.04
C GLU A 81 9.60 9.76 5.04
N LEU A 82 8.72 10.70 4.68
CA LEU A 82 9.06 12.12 4.61
C LEU A 82 9.38 12.72 5.98
N ASP A 83 8.64 12.29 6.99
CA ASP A 83 8.62 12.95 8.30
C ASP A 83 9.12 12.03 9.42
N ALA A 84 10.36 12.25 9.86
CA ALA A 84 10.96 11.51 10.98
C ALA A 84 10.11 11.54 12.27
N GLU A 85 9.34 12.62 12.49
CA GLU A 85 8.46 12.74 13.64
C GLU A 85 7.30 11.75 13.59
N VAL A 86 6.79 11.42 12.40
CA VAL A 86 5.78 10.37 12.22
C VAL A 86 6.32 9.04 12.74
N VAL A 87 7.50 8.62 12.27
CA VAL A 87 8.13 7.36 12.73
C VAL A 87 8.40 7.38 14.23
N ARG A 88 8.93 8.48 14.74
CA ARG A 88 9.23 8.62 16.19
C ARG A 88 7.97 8.47 17.04
N LEU A 89 6.86 9.09 16.62
CA LEU A 89 5.59 9.00 17.33
C LEU A 89 4.92 7.64 17.15
N ALA A 90 5.00 7.04 15.96
CA ALA A 90 4.50 5.70 15.69
C ALA A 90 5.20 4.65 16.57
N ARG A 91 6.54 4.65 16.64
CA ARG A 91 7.32 3.78 17.53
C ARG A 91 6.84 3.85 18.99
N ARG A 92 6.53 5.05 19.45
CA ARG A 92 6.10 5.28 20.83
C ARG A 92 4.63 4.92 21.09
N TRP A 93 3.75 5.24 20.15
CA TRP A 93 2.33 5.26 20.41
C TRP A 93 1.50 4.26 19.62
N LEU A 94 2.05 3.65 18.56
CA LEU A 94 1.35 2.72 17.68
C LEU A 94 1.99 1.30 17.65
N PRO A 95 2.46 0.74 18.78
CA PRO A 95 3.13 -0.56 18.78
C PRO A 95 2.23 -1.70 18.31
N ARG A 96 0.91 -1.54 18.39
CA ARG A 96 -0.07 -2.52 17.85
C ARG A 96 -0.24 -2.46 16.34
N ILE A 97 0.29 -1.41 15.68
CA ILE A 97 0.30 -1.31 14.22
C ILE A 97 1.60 -1.87 13.68
N HIS A 98 2.75 -1.32 14.08
CA HIS A 98 4.05 -1.73 13.53
C HIS A 98 4.64 -3.02 14.11
N HIS A 99 4.21 -3.47 15.30
CA HIS A 99 4.71 -4.68 15.97
C HIS A 99 6.24 -4.81 15.96
N GLY A 100 6.98 -3.71 16.11
CA GLY A 100 8.45 -3.70 16.10
C GLY A 100 9.09 -3.71 14.71
N ALA A 101 8.34 -3.56 13.64
CA ALA A 101 8.84 -3.64 12.26
C ALA A 101 10.06 -2.74 12.00
N PHE A 102 10.08 -1.54 12.57
CA PHE A 102 11.21 -0.61 12.41
C PHE A 102 12.51 -1.06 13.07
N ASP A 103 12.47 -2.07 13.95
CA ASP A 103 13.63 -2.61 14.67
C ASP A 103 14.09 -3.95 14.05
N ASP A 104 13.39 -4.45 13.04
CA ASP A 104 13.79 -5.65 12.30
C ASP A 104 15.02 -5.34 11.43
N PRO A 105 16.08 -6.15 11.47
CA PRO A 105 17.32 -5.91 10.71
C PRO A 105 17.13 -5.91 9.19
N ARG A 106 16.01 -6.41 8.69
CA ARG A 106 15.66 -6.36 7.25
C ARG A 106 15.09 -5.02 6.82
N VAL A 107 14.73 -4.14 7.77
CA VAL A 107 14.13 -2.83 7.47
C VAL A 107 15.20 -1.75 7.46
N THR A 108 15.26 -1.03 6.34
CA THR A 108 16.03 0.22 6.21
C THR A 108 15.05 1.39 6.16
N LEU A 109 15.20 2.34 7.07
CA LEU A 109 14.39 3.55 7.10
C LEU A 109 15.15 4.70 6.44
N GLU A 110 14.62 5.21 5.35
CA GLU A 110 15.11 6.38 4.62
C GLU A 110 14.19 7.58 4.91
N ILE A 111 14.69 8.56 5.67
CA ILE A 111 13.93 9.78 5.94
C ILE A 111 14.19 10.79 4.82
N GLY A 112 13.12 11.14 4.08
CA GLY A 112 13.24 12.09 2.97
C GLY A 112 12.06 12.06 2.01
N ASP A 113 12.18 12.90 0.98
CA ASP A 113 11.19 12.95 -0.11
C ASP A 113 11.16 11.62 -0.87
N GLY A 114 9.99 10.99 -0.93
CA GLY A 114 9.82 9.66 -1.53
C GLY A 114 10.19 9.63 -3.02
N LEU A 115 9.98 10.72 -3.76
CA LEU A 115 10.38 10.80 -5.16
C LEU A 115 11.90 10.83 -5.29
N ALA A 116 12.59 11.63 -4.49
CA ALA A 116 14.04 11.70 -4.49
C ALA A 116 14.67 10.36 -4.07
N VAL A 117 14.08 9.66 -3.09
CA VAL A 117 14.53 8.33 -2.67
C VAL A 117 14.36 7.32 -3.81
N MET A 118 13.19 7.28 -4.48
CA MET A 118 12.98 6.38 -5.63
C MET A 118 13.96 6.65 -6.75
N GLU A 119 14.21 7.91 -7.09
CA GLU A 119 15.17 8.28 -8.14
C GLU A 119 16.59 7.83 -7.79
N ALA A 120 17.04 8.04 -6.55
CA ALA A 120 18.35 7.60 -6.08
C ALA A 120 18.48 6.06 -6.10
N LEU A 121 17.44 5.32 -5.68
CA LEU A 121 17.41 3.86 -5.72
C LEU A 121 17.47 3.35 -7.17
N ARG A 122 16.66 3.92 -8.07
CA ARG A 122 16.67 3.62 -9.49
C ARG A 122 18.07 3.83 -10.11
N ASP A 123 18.66 4.99 -9.83
CA ASP A 123 19.95 5.39 -10.41
C ASP A 123 21.11 4.52 -9.89
N SER A 124 20.98 3.98 -8.68
CA SER A 124 21.90 2.95 -8.15
C SER A 124 21.67 1.55 -8.73
N GLY A 125 20.68 1.38 -9.61
CA GLY A 125 20.32 0.09 -10.22
C GLY A 125 19.48 -0.82 -9.32
N ARG A 126 19.02 -0.35 -8.16
CA ARG A 126 18.17 -1.15 -7.26
C ARG A 126 16.76 -1.30 -7.82
N ARG A 127 16.22 -2.52 -7.68
CA ARG A 127 14.87 -2.88 -8.10
C ARG A 127 14.23 -3.74 -7.00
N PHE A 128 12.90 -3.65 -6.90
CA PHE A 128 12.13 -4.31 -5.85
C PHE A 128 11.04 -5.20 -6.45
N ASP A 129 10.78 -6.31 -5.80
CA ASP A 129 9.70 -7.22 -6.19
C ASP A 129 8.33 -6.62 -5.87
N LEU A 130 8.23 -5.91 -4.74
CA LEU A 130 6.99 -5.26 -4.32
C LEU A 130 7.23 -3.78 -4.01
N LEU A 131 6.27 -2.94 -4.38
CA LEU A 131 6.26 -1.53 -4.04
C LEU A 131 4.90 -1.16 -3.45
N VAL A 132 4.90 -0.48 -2.30
CA VAL A 132 3.67 -0.06 -1.59
C VAL A 132 3.67 1.45 -1.45
N PHE A 133 2.69 2.12 -2.07
CA PHE A 133 2.43 3.54 -1.81
C PHE A 133 1.42 3.66 -0.66
N ASP A 134 1.96 3.69 0.55
CA ASP A 134 1.21 3.84 1.81
C ASP A 134 1.21 5.31 2.23
N LEU A 135 0.50 6.12 1.46
CA LEU A 135 0.52 7.57 1.49
C LEU A 135 -0.87 8.14 1.82
N THR A 136 -0.88 9.39 2.26
CA THR A 136 -2.10 10.20 2.27
C THR A 136 -2.69 10.32 0.87
N GLU A 137 -4.01 10.59 0.80
CA GLU A 137 -4.68 10.79 -0.49
C GLU A 137 -3.99 11.87 -1.35
N ALA A 138 -4.04 11.67 -2.67
CA ALA A 138 -3.53 12.59 -3.68
C ALA A 138 -4.40 13.86 -3.77
N ASP A 139 -4.26 14.76 -2.82
CA ASP A 139 -4.90 16.07 -2.88
C ASP A 139 -3.93 17.14 -3.38
N ASP A 140 -4.44 18.09 -4.15
CA ASP A 140 -3.68 19.27 -4.56
C ASP A 140 -3.16 20.00 -3.32
N GLY A 141 -1.85 20.16 -3.25
CA GLY A 141 -1.17 20.79 -2.12
C GLY A 141 -0.72 19.85 -1.01
N SER A 142 -1.03 18.55 -1.08
CA SER A 142 -0.42 17.58 -0.15
C SER A 142 1.05 17.33 -0.50
N PRO A 143 1.92 17.04 0.48
CA PRO A 143 3.31 16.62 0.20
C PRO A 143 3.41 15.42 -0.74
N ALA A 144 2.40 14.55 -0.73
CA ALA A 144 2.35 13.36 -1.57
C ALA A 144 1.91 13.63 -3.03
N ALA A 145 1.37 14.80 -3.36
CA ALA A 145 0.78 15.09 -4.68
C ALA A 145 1.74 14.80 -5.85
N ALA A 146 3.03 15.13 -5.69
CA ALA A 146 4.04 14.89 -6.73
C ALA A 146 4.26 13.40 -7.03
N LEU A 147 4.09 12.52 -6.04
CA LEU A 147 4.25 11.07 -6.17
C LEU A 147 3.17 10.44 -7.06
N PHE A 148 1.98 11.02 -7.08
CA PHE A 148 0.86 10.57 -7.93
C PHE A 148 0.85 11.21 -9.33
N GLY A 149 1.82 12.07 -9.63
CA GLY A 149 2.05 12.62 -10.96
C GLY A 149 2.85 11.68 -11.87
N ALA A 150 2.95 12.01 -13.17
CA ALA A 150 3.64 11.18 -14.16
C ALA A 150 5.10 10.86 -13.76
N ARG A 151 5.85 11.83 -13.21
CA ARG A 151 7.23 11.61 -12.77
C ARG A 151 7.32 10.64 -11.58
N GLY A 152 6.41 10.74 -10.61
CA GLY A 152 6.37 9.85 -9.45
C GLY A 152 6.01 8.42 -9.83
N LEU A 153 4.98 8.25 -10.68
CA LEU A 153 4.55 6.94 -11.16
C LEU A 153 5.60 6.30 -12.10
N GLN A 154 6.30 7.10 -12.92
CA GLN A 154 7.42 6.60 -13.70
C GLN A 154 8.58 6.14 -12.80
N ALA A 155 8.94 6.92 -11.78
CA ALA A 155 9.97 6.52 -10.83
C ALA A 155 9.60 5.23 -10.09
N ALA A 156 8.32 5.08 -9.70
CA ALA A 156 7.81 3.86 -9.09
C ALA A 156 7.91 2.65 -10.05
N HIS A 157 7.49 2.81 -11.30
CA HIS A 157 7.62 1.79 -12.33
C HIS A 157 9.08 1.36 -12.52
N ASP A 158 9.99 2.34 -12.64
CA ASP A 158 11.41 2.10 -12.84
C ASP A 158 12.10 1.43 -11.63
N CYS A 159 11.51 1.52 -10.43
CA CYS A 159 11.98 0.84 -9.23
C CYS A 159 11.51 -0.62 -9.13
N LEU A 160 10.60 -1.09 -9.99
CA LEU A 160 10.15 -2.48 -9.96
C LEU A 160 11.12 -3.41 -10.70
N ALA A 161 11.31 -4.58 -10.12
CA ALA A 161 11.97 -5.70 -10.79
C ALA A 161 11.05 -6.30 -11.87
N PRO A 162 11.59 -7.00 -12.88
CA PRO A 162 10.77 -7.76 -13.80
C PRO A 162 9.83 -8.73 -13.05
N GLY A 163 8.54 -8.67 -13.32
CA GLY A 163 7.54 -9.45 -12.59
C GLY A 163 7.06 -8.82 -11.29
N GLY A 164 7.61 -7.68 -10.91
CA GLY A 164 7.20 -6.95 -9.71
C GLY A 164 5.83 -6.28 -9.85
N ALA A 165 5.28 -5.90 -8.71
CA ALA A 165 4.00 -5.19 -8.64
C ALA A 165 4.02 -4.09 -7.58
N MET A 166 3.19 -3.06 -7.80
CA MET A 166 2.94 -2.03 -6.80
C MET A 166 1.48 -2.00 -6.37
N SER A 167 1.24 -1.55 -5.15
CA SER A 167 -0.09 -1.21 -4.65
C SER A 167 -0.15 0.24 -4.20
N LEU A 168 -1.32 0.88 -4.38
CA LEU A 168 -1.57 2.23 -3.89
C LEU A 168 -3.05 2.48 -3.62
N HIS A 169 -3.31 3.45 -2.75
CA HIS A 169 -4.66 3.92 -2.46
C HIS A 169 -5.23 4.74 -3.63
N LEU A 170 -6.44 4.38 -4.07
CA LEU A 170 -7.26 5.20 -4.97
C LEU A 170 -8.25 6.09 -4.19
N GLY A 171 -8.40 5.84 -2.88
CA GLY A 171 -9.32 6.57 -2.01
C GLY A 171 -10.76 6.02 -2.01
N PRO A 172 -11.72 6.77 -1.42
CA PRO A 172 -13.12 6.37 -1.35
C PRO A 172 -13.84 6.67 -2.67
N PRO A 173 -14.08 5.67 -3.55
CA PRO A 173 -14.53 5.90 -4.93
C PRO A 173 -15.97 6.45 -5.02
N PHE A 174 -16.79 6.26 -3.99
CA PHE A 174 -18.12 6.86 -3.94
C PHE A 174 -18.07 8.35 -3.62
N HIS A 175 -17.19 8.76 -2.71
CA HIS A 175 -17.08 10.15 -2.26
C HIS A 175 -16.19 11.00 -3.17
N ARG A 176 -15.18 10.38 -3.80
CA ARG A 176 -14.18 11.03 -4.65
C ARG A 176 -13.96 10.28 -5.98
N PRO A 177 -15.03 10.11 -6.79
CA PRO A 177 -14.97 9.29 -8.00
C PRO A 177 -13.95 9.80 -9.02
N ASP A 178 -13.83 11.13 -9.16
CA ASP A 178 -12.91 11.72 -10.14
C ASP A 178 -11.45 11.53 -9.75
N THR A 179 -11.12 11.63 -8.46
CA THR A 179 -9.77 11.35 -7.96
C THR A 179 -9.40 9.88 -8.18
N ALA A 180 -10.28 8.94 -7.82
CA ALA A 180 -10.05 7.51 -8.03
C ALA A 180 -9.86 7.17 -9.52
N ARG A 181 -10.71 7.73 -10.40
CA ARG A 181 -10.61 7.55 -11.86
C ARG A 181 -9.31 8.15 -12.42
N LEU A 182 -8.94 9.35 -11.96
CA LEU A 182 -7.72 10.02 -12.42
C LEU A 182 -6.47 9.21 -12.07
N LEU A 183 -6.35 8.76 -10.82
CA LEU A 183 -5.22 7.95 -10.38
C LEU A 183 -5.14 6.61 -11.13
N TRP A 184 -6.29 5.94 -11.30
CA TRP A 184 -6.34 4.69 -12.05
C TRP A 184 -5.90 4.87 -13.52
N ARG A 185 -6.33 5.96 -14.19
CA ARG A 185 -5.88 6.28 -15.56
C ARG A 185 -4.40 6.57 -15.62
N ARG A 186 -3.88 7.39 -14.70
CA ARG A 186 -2.45 7.69 -14.62
C ARG A 186 -1.60 6.44 -14.44
N LEU A 187 -2.07 5.47 -13.64
CA LEU A 187 -1.40 4.17 -13.56
C LEU A 187 -1.39 3.44 -14.90
N GLY A 188 -2.50 3.47 -15.66
CA GLY A 188 -2.59 2.88 -16.98
C GLY A 188 -1.66 3.51 -18.04
N ASP A 189 -1.18 4.74 -17.81
CA ASP A 189 -0.17 5.37 -18.67
C ASP A 189 1.25 4.77 -18.44
N HIS A 190 1.47 4.07 -17.32
CA HIS A 190 2.77 3.52 -16.94
C HIS A 190 2.80 2.00 -16.82
N PHE A 191 1.67 1.34 -16.56
CA PHE A 191 1.58 -0.10 -16.32
C PHE A 191 0.60 -0.77 -17.28
N ARG A 192 0.95 -1.96 -17.74
CA ARG A 192 0.07 -2.75 -18.64
C ARG A 192 -1.17 -3.30 -17.94
N LEU A 193 -1.05 -3.65 -16.67
CA LEU A 193 -2.14 -4.21 -15.86
C LEU A 193 -2.37 -3.29 -14.68
N VAL A 194 -3.56 -2.74 -14.57
CA VAL A 194 -4.02 -1.95 -13.42
C VAL A 194 -5.32 -2.54 -12.93
N GLN A 195 -5.30 -3.11 -11.74
CA GLN A 195 -6.36 -3.95 -11.20
C GLN A 195 -6.91 -3.32 -9.91
N PRO A 196 -8.10 -2.67 -9.98
CA PRO A 196 -8.71 -2.07 -8.81
C PRO A 196 -9.31 -3.14 -7.89
N MET A 197 -9.11 -2.97 -6.60
CA MET A 197 -9.70 -3.73 -5.50
C MET A 197 -10.54 -2.81 -4.63
N THR A 198 -11.51 -3.38 -3.92
CA THR A 198 -12.27 -2.63 -2.91
C THR A 198 -12.34 -3.40 -1.59
N VAL A 199 -12.21 -2.67 -0.49
CA VAL A 199 -12.36 -3.20 0.88
C VAL A 199 -13.01 -2.15 1.78
N ALA A 200 -13.86 -2.57 2.72
CA ALA A 200 -14.40 -1.69 3.74
C ALA A 200 -13.36 -1.50 4.85
N ILE A 201 -13.01 -0.26 5.15
CA ILE A 201 -12.12 0.10 6.26
C ILE A 201 -12.96 0.88 7.27
N PRO A 202 -13.29 0.28 8.43
CA PRO A 202 -14.25 0.85 9.37
C PRO A 202 -13.90 2.26 9.85
N VAL A 203 -12.63 2.52 10.16
CA VAL A 203 -12.20 3.85 10.65
C VAL A 203 -12.35 4.95 9.60
N TYR A 204 -12.31 4.60 8.31
CA TYR A 204 -12.56 5.54 7.21
C TYR A 204 -14.05 5.75 6.93
N GLY A 205 -14.91 4.88 7.48
CA GLY A 205 -16.38 4.95 7.30
C GLY A 205 -16.85 4.74 5.86
N ALA A 206 -16.02 4.16 5.01
CA ALA A 206 -16.28 4.04 3.57
C ALA A 206 -15.72 2.75 2.97
N LEU A 207 -16.29 2.35 1.83
CA LEU A 207 -15.63 1.43 0.92
C LEU A 207 -14.43 2.15 0.30
N TRP A 208 -13.26 1.53 0.40
CA TRP A 208 -11.99 2.08 -0.04
C TRP A 208 -11.47 1.34 -1.26
N ALA A 209 -11.00 2.06 -2.25
CA ALA A 209 -10.39 1.48 -3.43
C ALA A 209 -8.87 1.51 -3.32
N ILE A 210 -8.25 0.41 -3.72
CA ILE A 210 -6.80 0.20 -3.83
C ILE A 210 -6.55 -0.34 -5.23
N ALA A 211 -5.49 0.08 -5.90
CA ALA A 211 -5.05 -0.53 -7.14
C ALA A 211 -3.81 -1.39 -6.93
N VAL A 212 -3.72 -2.49 -7.65
CA VAL A 212 -2.47 -3.18 -7.93
C VAL A 212 -2.09 -2.93 -9.38
N ALA A 213 -0.83 -2.56 -9.63
CA ALA A 213 -0.30 -2.29 -10.96
C ALA A 213 0.97 -3.12 -11.22
N SER A 214 1.08 -3.69 -12.42
CA SER A 214 2.22 -4.49 -12.87
C SER A 214 2.23 -4.57 -14.39
N ASP A 215 3.38 -4.86 -14.99
CA ASP A 215 3.45 -5.12 -16.43
C ASP A 215 3.13 -6.56 -16.81
N THR A 216 3.33 -7.50 -15.89
CA THR A 216 3.24 -8.93 -16.22
C THR A 216 2.44 -9.75 -15.21
N LEU A 217 2.28 -9.27 -13.98
CA LEU A 217 1.61 -10.01 -12.91
C LEU A 217 0.11 -9.71 -12.90
N ASP A 218 -0.69 -10.64 -13.40
CA ASP A 218 -2.15 -10.58 -13.24
C ASP A 218 -2.55 -11.10 -11.85
N VAL A 219 -2.64 -10.18 -10.89
CA VAL A 219 -2.96 -10.50 -9.48
C VAL A 219 -4.39 -11.01 -9.36
N ARG A 220 -5.33 -10.47 -10.13
CA ARG A 220 -6.73 -10.86 -10.10
C ARG A 220 -6.95 -12.30 -10.56
N ALA A 221 -6.13 -12.75 -11.52
CA ALA A 221 -6.25 -14.10 -12.12
C ALA A 221 -5.56 -15.20 -11.29
N ALA A 222 -5.03 -14.88 -10.11
CA ALA A 222 -4.37 -15.88 -9.26
C ALA A 222 -5.32 -17.00 -8.87
N ASP A 223 -4.88 -18.27 -9.04
CA ASP A 223 -5.68 -19.46 -8.75
C ASP A 223 -5.96 -19.58 -7.25
N PRO A 224 -7.22 -19.69 -6.81
CA PRO A 224 -7.57 -19.82 -5.40
C PRO A 224 -6.95 -21.03 -4.70
N ALA A 225 -6.77 -22.17 -5.38
CA ALA A 225 -6.13 -23.33 -4.80
C ALA A 225 -4.64 -23.11 -4.56
N MET A 226 -3.97 -22.47 -5.52
CA MET A 226 -2.57 -22.05 -5.38
C MET A 226 -2.41 -21.04 -4.24
N LEU A 227 -3.31 -20.05 -4.13
CA LEU A 227 -3.30 -19.07 -3.05
C LEU A 227 -3.47 -19.73 -1.68
N ALA A 228 -4.40 -20.67 -1.54
CA ALA A 228 -4.62 -21.40 -0.29
C ALA A 228 -3.39 -22.23 0.11
N ALA A 229 -2.81 -22.97 -0.84
CA ALA A 229 -1.58 -23.75 -0.61
C ALA A 229 -0.44 -22.84 -0.16
N ARG A 230 -0.24 -21.70 -0.83
CA ARG A 230 0.82 -20.73 -0.50
C ARG A 230 0.63 -20.08 0.88
N LEU A 231 -0.60 -19.73 1.24
CA LEU A 231 -0.91 -19.21 2.58
C LEU A 231 -0.57 -20.23 3.67
N ALA A 232 -0.87 -21.51 3.43
CA ALA A 232 -0.52 -22.60 4.34
C ALA A 232 1.01 -22.79 4.44
N ASP A 233 1.70 -22.88 3.30
CA ASP A 233 3.16 -23.04 3.23
C ASP A 233 3.91 -21.89 3.92
N TRP A 234 3.40 -20.68 3.79
CA TRP A 234 3.97 -19.49 4.40
C TRP A 234 3.53 -19.28 5.86
N GLN A 235 2.72 -20.19 6.40
CA GLN A 235 2.16 -20.11 7.75
C GLN A 235 1.36 -18.83 8.00
N LEU A 236 0.73 -18.29 6.96
CA LEU A 236 -0.11 -17.11 7.02
C LEU A 236 -1.60 -17.45 7.14
N ASP A 237 -2.00 -18.68 6.80
CA ASP A 237 -3.37 -19.14 6.98
C ASP A 237 -3.75 -19.12 8.46
N GLY A 238 -4.83 -18.42 8.80
CA GLY A 238 -5.23 -18.18 10.19
C GLY A 238 -4.36 -17.18 10.98
N ALA A 239 -3.20 -16.78 10.45
CA ALA A 239 -2.37 -15.73 11.04
C ALA A 239 -2.73 -14.31 10.54
N LEU A 240 -3.28 -14.19 9.33
CA LEU A 240 -3.88 -12.97 8.81
C LEU A 240 -5.30 -12.81 9.37
N ARG A 241 -5.71 -11.57 9.58
CA ARG A 241 -7.00 -11.23 10.20
C ARG A 241 -8.07 -10.88 9.16
N CYS A 242 -7.66 -10.42 7.99
CA CYS A 242 -8.52 -10.00 6.89
C CYS A 242 -8.29 -10.86 5.65
N TYR A 243 -7.07 -10.88 5.13
CA TYR A 243 -6.80 -11.54 3.85
C TYR A 243 -6.74 -13.06 3.98
N HIS A 244 -7.44 -13.75 3.06
CA HIS A 244 -7.40 -15.20 2.87
C HIS A 244 -7.74 -15.54 1.41
N ALA A 245 -7.46 -16.77 0.96
CA ALA A 245 -7.65 -17.17 -0.44
C ALA A 245 -9.07 -16.93 -0.96
N GLY A 246 -10.10 -17.16 -0.14
CA GLY A 246 -11.49 -16.91 -0.51
C GLY A 246 -11.85 -15.43 -0.64
N LEU A 247 -11.15 -14.51 0.07
CA LEU A 247 -11.36 -13.07 -0.06
C LEU A 247 -10.71 -12.53 -1.33
N HIS A 248 -9.64 -13.16 -1.83
CA HIS A 248 -8.84 -12.65 -2.94
C HIS A 248 -9.68 -12.22 -4.14
N ALA A 249 -10.47 -13.15 -4.70
CA ALA A 249 -11.33 -12.84 -5.84
C ALA A 249 -12.40 -11.79 -5.53
N ALA A 250 -12.91 -11.76 -4.29
CA ALA A 250 -13.92 -10.81 -3.86
C ALA A 250 -13.40 -9.37 -3.79
N LEU A 251 -12.11 -9.15 -3.49
CA LEU A 251 -11.49 -7.83 -3.53
C LEU A 251 -11.60 -7.18 -4.92
N PHE A 252 -11.49 -7.97 -5.98
CA PHE A 252 -11.57 -7.52 -7.39
C PHE A 252 -13.01 -7.51 -7.94
N ALA A 253 -13.99 -8.02 -7.20
CA ALA A 253 -15.40 -8.02 -7.57
C ALA A 253 -16.04 -6.65 -7.28
N LEU A 254 -15.78 -5.68 -8.15
CA LEU A 254 -16.26 -4.31 -7.96
C LEU A 254 -17.80 -4.25 -7.99
N PRO A 255 -18.45 -3.50 -7.07
CA PRO A 255 -19.85 -3.15 -7.15
C PRO A 255 -20.19 -2.50 -8.50
N ARG A 256 -21.37 -2.82 -9.07
CA ARG A 256 -21.75 -2.35 -10.42
C ARG A 256 -21.63 -0.85 -10.62
N HIS A 257 -21.98 -0.05 -9.63
CA HIS A 257 -21.91 1.41 -9.72
C HIS A 257 -20.47 1.96 -9.75
N LEU A 258 -19.48 1.16 -9.35
CA LEU A 258 -18.06 1.53 -9.41
C LEU A 258 -17.36 1.08 -10.69
N GLN A 259 -17.91 0.06 -11.39
CA GLN A 259 -17.30 -0.47 -12.61
C GLN A 259 -17.01 0.62 -13.65
N PRO A 260 -17.94 1.57 -13.95
CA PRO A 260 -17.68 2.63 -14.93
C PRO A 260 -16.54 3.60 -14.56
N LEU A 261 -16.10 3.61 -13.30
CA LEU A 261 -14.94 4.43 -12.90
C LEU A 261 -13.64 3.86 -13.43
N PHE A 262 -13.58 2.53 -13.57
CA PHE A 262 -12.40 1.75 -13.92
C PHE A 262 -12.53 1.05 -15.27
N ASP A 263 -13.56 1.40 -16.06
CA ASP A 263 -13.70 0.96 -17.43
C ASP A 263 -12.97 1.93 -18.39
N GLY A 264 -12.19 1.38 -19.34
CA GLY A 264 -11.58 2.16 -20.43
C GLY A 264 -10.13 2.61 -20.25
N GLY A 265 -9.39 2.05 -19.29
CA GLY A 265 -7.94 2.15 -19.22
C GLY A 265 -7.30 0.78 -19.44
N ALA A 266 -6.45 0.69 -20.46
CA ALA A 266 -5.62 -0.49 -20.77
C ALA A 266 -6.35 -1.84 -20.81
N THR A 267 -7.33 -1.97 -21.73
CA THR A 267 -7.73 -3.26 -22.26
C THR A 267 -7.92 -3.11 -23.76
N SER A 268 -6.83 -3.30 -24.49
CA SER A 268 -6.89 -3.82 -25.86
C SER A 268 -5.50 -3.83 -26.47
N ALA A 269 -4.86 -4.96 -26.47
CA ALA A 269 -4.26 -5.56 -27.66
C ALA A 269 -3.71 -6.93 -27.28
#